data_b61691845f508cf5646db019cbad1896
#
_entry.id   b61691845f508cf5646db019cbad1896
#
_cell.length_a   1.000
_cell.length_b   1.000
_cell.length_c   1.000
_cell.angle_alpha   90.00
_cell.angle_beta   90.00
_cell.angle_gamma   90.00
#
_symmetry.space_group_name_H-M   'P 1'
#
loop_
_entity.id
_entity.type
_entity.pdbx_description
1 polymer ?
#
loop_
_entity_poly.entity_id
_entity_poly.type
_entity_poly.pdbx_seq_one_letter_code
_entity_poly.pdbx_strand_id
1 'polypeptide(L)'
;MASLRIMRITIFEDGFADNLNPLALTRPVFALRCGTRLLYEKVLDRYPDAYASFFMRGWLAEVYLEKFSGHGRIKAINDLNWLRGDDHLIVNGRWLFEESLVESEEVVAVKNETIVYAYLKEDTLNEGLRKVKNLMELLDWAKMEVGVKRLDKAKIINYPWDLVAWNGEEIRREFPRLKNSLPRKDLSEFQSIGVVGEKDNLLIAKGANIYPNVVFDTSGGPILVDEGAKILSFSIISGPSYIGKNSWILGGKIRGGTSIGPLCRVGGEVEETIIHGHTNKYHAGFIGHSYIGEWVNLGGLTTTSDLKNDYSDVEVYINGKLINTGRLKVGSFIGDHTKTGIGTMFTTGSTVGVMCNLISSGAPLPKYIPSFVWFYRGKMGRGLGLDPMLRTARKVMSRRGVEMSEAEERLYRYLYERTRQERERLIKIYRKRRW
;
A
#
# COMPACT_ATOMS: atom_id res chain seq x y z
N MET A 1 33.85 23.15 11.08
CA MET A 1 32.47 22.84 10.60
C MET A 1 32.63 21.62 9.72
N ALA A 2 32.26 20.44 10.17
CA ALA A 2 32.20 19.27 9.31
C ALA A 2 31.11 19.55 8.25
N SER A 3 31.48 19.54 6.99
CA SER A 3 30.56 19.55 5.87
C SER A 3 29.53 18.43 6.11
N LEU A 4 28.27 18.73 6.25
CA LEU A 4 27.20 17.74 6.23
C LEU A 4 27.32 17.00 4.89
N ARG A 5 27.94 15.82 4.91
CA ARG A 5 28.04 14.96 3.72
C ARG A 5 26.62 14.60 3.33
N ILE A 6 26.22 14.93 2.11
CA ILE A 6 24.88 14.59 1.60
C ILE A 6 24.82 13.05 1.59
N MET A 7 24.00 12.48 2.46
CA MET A 7 23.82 11.03 2.56
C MET A 7 23.04 10.53 1.33
N ARG A 8 23.49 9.46 0.73
CA ARG A 8 22.76 8.74 -0.31
C ARG A 8 22.00 7.56 0.29
N ILE A 9 20.76 7.40 -0.13
CA ILE A 9 19.89 6.34 0.35
C ILE A 9 19.48 5.46 -0.82
N THR A 10 19.55 4.17 -0.64
CA THR A 10 19.04 3.19 -1.61
C THR A 10 17.95 2.36 -0.94
N ILE A 11 16.73 2.32 -1.52
CA ILE A 11 15.64 1.49 -1.03
C ILE A 11 15.43 0.33 -2.00
N PHE A 12 15.40 -0.89 -1.49
CA PHE A 12 15.37 -2.07 -2.36
C PHE A 12 14.25 -3.07 -2.02
N GLU A 13 13.82 -3.82 -3.03
CA GLU A 13 13.01 -5.03 -2.88
C GLU A 13 13.92 -6.26 -2.79
N ASP A 14 13.59 -7.15 -1.87
CA ASP A 14 14.19 -8.47 -1.79
C ASP A 14 13.30 -9.56 -2.42
N GLY A 15 13.75 -10.81 -2.36
CA GLY A 15 13.04 -11.97 -2.94
C GLY A 15 11.66 -12.26 -2.35
N PHE A 16 11.26 -11.60 -1.25
CA PHE A 16 9.97 -11.79 -0.59
C PHE A 16 8.88 -10.82 -1.08
N ALA A 17 9.20 -9.94 -2.05
CA ALA A 17 8.25 -8.96 -2.58
C ALA A 17 6.94 -9.60 -3.10
N ASP A 18 7.02 -10.78 -3.71
CA ASP A 18 5.84 -11.48 -4.25
C ASP A 18 4.87 -11.97 -3.17
N ASN A 19 5.30 -12.10 -1.90
CA ASN A 19 4.40 -12.43 -0.79
C ASN A 19 3.35 -11.33 -0.52
N LEU A 20 3.57 -10.13 -1.05
CA LEU A 20 2.65 -8.99 -0.93
C LEU A 20 1.70 -8.85 -2.14
N ASN A 21 1.69 -9.83 -3.06
CA ASN A 21 0.69 -9.91 -4.12
C ASN A 21 -0.72 -10.13 -3.52
N PRO A 22 -1.77 -9.55 -4.14
CA PRO A 22 -1.80 -8.84 -5.43
C PRO A 22 -1.38 -7.37 -5.36
N LEU A 23 -1.14 -6.81 -4.18
CA LEU A 23 -0.91 -5.39 -3.96
C LEU A 23 0.42 -4.92 -4.55
N ALA A 24 1.45 -5.76 -4.44
CA ALA A 24 2.78 -5.46 -4.96
C ALA A 24 2.97 -5.86 -6.44
N LEU A 25 1.97 -6.41 -7.12
CA LEU A 25 2.12 -6.85 -8.52
C LEU A 25 2.38 -5.67 -9.48
N THR A 26 1.75 -4.54 -9.23
CA THR A 26 1.79 -3.30 -10.04
C THR A 26 2.69 -2.22 -9.47
N ARG A 27 3.31 -2.46 -8.32
CA ARG A 27 4.19 -1.50 -7.64
C ARG A 27 5.23 -2.21 -6.79
N PRO A 28 6.38 -1.57 -6.50
CA PRO A 28 7.32 -2.11 -5.55
C PRO A 28 6.75 -2.09 -4.12
N VAL A 29 7.24 -2.98 -3.28
CA VAL A 29 6.75 -3.13 -1.90
C VAL A 29 6.87 -1.84 -1.09
N PHE A 30 7.95 -1.08 -1.30
CA PHE A 30 8.16 0.19 -0.61
C PHE A 30 7.21 1.31 -1.06
N ALA A 31 6.45 1.11 -2.14
CA ALA A 31 5.37 2.00 -2.56
C ALA A 31 3.99 1.59 -1.99
N LEU A 32 3.94 0.60 -1.10
CA LEU A 32 2.73 0.29 -0.34
C LEU A 32 2.54 1.30 0.81
N ARG A 33 1.28 1.52 1.18
CA ARG A 33 0.88 2.42 2.27
C ARG A 33 0.78 1.68 3.59
N CYS A 34 1.27 2.31 4.66
CA CYS A 34 0.98 1.94 6.04
C CYS A 34 0.99 3.22 6.89
N GLY A 35 -0.05 3.49 7.65
CA GLY A 35 -0.21 4.80 8.28
C GLY A 35 -0.60 5.88 7.26
N THR A 36 -0.06 7.06 7.39
CA THR A 36 -0.36 8.20 6.53
C THR A 36 0.51 8.24 5.26
N ARG A 37 1.59 7.45 5.20
CA ARG A 37 2.66 7.51 4.20
C ARG A 37 2.85 6.20 3.44
N LEU A 38 3.48 6.26 2.27
CA LEU A 38 4.09 5.11 1.61
C LEU A 38 5.38 4.71 2.35
N LEU A 39 5.77 3.45 2.27
CA LEU A 39 6.93 2.97 3.02
C LEU A 39 8.22 3.71 2.66
N TYR A 40 8.46 4.00 1.38
CA TYR A 40 9.63 4.78 0.98
C TYR A 40 9.59 6.23 1.48
N GLU A 41 8.40 6.82 1.57
CA GLU A 41 8.24 8.19 2.08
C GLU A 41 8.64 8.28 3.56
N LYS A 42 8.37 7.23 4.34
CA LYS A 42 8.80 7.16 5.75
C LYS A 42 10.33 7.25 5.90
N VAL A 43 11.06 6.58 5.00
CA VAL A 43 12.52 6.64 4.96
C VAL A 43 12.97 8.05 4.56
N LEU A 44 12.46 8.57 3.44
CA LEU A 44 12.87 9.88 2.92
C LEU A 44 12.51 11.04 3.85
N ASP A 45 11.40 10.94 4.57
CA ASP A 45 10.98 11.95 5.55
C ASP A 45 11.95 12.08 6.75
N ARG A 46 12.73 11.02 7.03
CA ARG A 46 13.76 11.04 8.09
C ARG A 46 15.10 11.64 7.65
N TYR A 47 15.31 11.72 6.34
CA TYR A 47 16.53 12.25 5.74
C TYR A 47 16.16 13.28 4.65
N PRO A 48 15.70 14.48 5.03
CA PRO A 48 15.15 15.46 4.08
C PRO A 48 16.15 15.92 3.03
N ASP A 49 17.43 15.93 3.34
CA ASP A 49 18.52 16.40 2.46
C ASP A 49 19.17 15.28 1.64
N ALA A 50 18.79 14.01 1.87
CA ALA A 50 19.39 12.89 1.15
C ALA A 50 18.86 12.73 -0.26
N TYR A 51 19.71 12.34 -1.19
CA TYR A 51 19.35 11.81 -2.50
C TYR A 51 19.05 10.31 -2.40
N ALA A 52 18.10 9.83 -3.23
CA ALA A 52 17.67 8.45 -3.16
C ALA A 52 17.72 7.75 -4.52
N SER A 53 17.92 6.43 -4.46
CA SER A 53 17.71 5.51 -5.58
C SER A 53 16.82 4.34 -5.14
N PHE A 54 16.20 3.69 -6.11
CA PHE A 54 15.35 2.54 -5.88
C PHE A 54 15.81 1.32 -6.67
N PHE A 55 15.79 0.16 -6.03
CA PHE A 55 15.97 -1.13 -6.68
C PHE A 55 14.71 -1.96 -6.53
N MET A 56 14.16 -2.39 -7.65
CA MET A 56 12.88 -3.09 -7.72
C MET A 56 12.87 -4.12 -8.84
N ARG A 57 11.84 -4.95 -8.86
CA ARG A 57 11.61 -5.91 -9.95
C ARG A 57 11.61 -5.21 -11.31
N GLY A 58 12.36 -5.75 -12.28
CA GLY A 58 12.66 -5.09 -13.55
C GLY A 58 11.46 -4.59 -14.33
N TRP A 59 10.33 -5.31 -14.27
CA TRP A 59 9.11 -4.90 -15.00
C TRP A 59 8.40 -3.66 -14.43
N LEU A 60 8.78 -3.20 -13.23
CA LEU A 60 8.27 -1.97 -12.62
C LEU A 60 9.14 -0.75 -12.95
N ALA A 61 10.38 -0.98 -13.35
CA ALA A 61 11.39 0.08 -13.46
C ALA A 61 10.97 1.20 -14.41
N GLU A 62 10.41 0.87 -15.57
CA GLU A 62 10.02 1.86 -16.58
C GLU A 62 8.95 2.82 -16.08
N VAL A 63 7.90 2.29 -15.43
CA VAL A 63 6.83 3.10 -14.82
C VAL A 63 7.39 4.03 -13.74
N TYR A 64 8.34 3.55 -12.95
CA TYR A 64 8.92 4.34 -11.88
C TYR A 64 9.97 5.35 -12.36
N LEU A 65 10.65 5.09 -13.48
CA LEU A 65 11.46 6.09 -14.17
C LEU A 65 10.59 7.26 -14.66
N GLU A 66 9.44 6.98 -15.29
CA GLU A 66 8.48 8.03 -15.66
C GLU A 66 7.94 8.78 -14.45
N LYS A 67 7.47 8.06 -13.44
CA LYS A 67 6.85 8.62 -12.22
C LYS A 67 7.78 9.56 -11.47
N PHE A 68 9.07 9.29 -11.46
CA PHE A 68 10.07 10.07 -10.77
C PHE A 68 10.94 10.94 -11.71
N SER A 69 10.58 11.00 -13.00
CA SER A 69 11.21 11.92 -13.93
C SER A 69 11.12 13.36 -13.41
N GLY A 70 12.26 14.03 -13.27
CA GLY A 70 12.34 15.38 -12.72
C GLY A 70 12.15 15.47 -11.19
N HIS A 71 12.01 14.36 -10.47
CA HIS A 71 11.93 14.38 -9.02
C HIS A 71 13.25 14.87 -8.41
N GLY A 72 13.19 15.91 -7.56
CA GLY A 72 14.38 16.58 -7.02
C GLY A 72 15.33 15.65 -6.25
N ARG A 73 14.81 14.63 -5.58
CA ARG A 73 15.57 13.76 -4.66
C ARG A 73 15.80 12.35 -5.19
N ILE A 74 14.90 11.76 -5.98
CA ILE A 74 15.04 10.40 -6.51
C ILE A 74 15.81 10.50 -7.81
N LYS A 75 16.99 9.88 -7.86
CA LYS A 75 18.01 10.10 -8.90
C LYS A 75 18.26 8.89 -9.80
N ALA A 76 17.99 7.67 -9.31
CA ALA A 76 18.25 6.45 -10.06
C ALA A 76 17.24 5.35 -9.74
N ILE A 77 16.97 4.51 -10.74
CA ILE A 77 16.14 3.29 -10.63
C ILE A 77 16.96 2.14 -11.22
N ASN A 78 17.19 1.09 -10.42
CA ASN A 78 17.93 -0.12 -10.82
C ASN A 78 19.31 0.16 -11.44
N ASP A 79 20.01 1.20 -10.98
CA ASP A 79 21.32 1.58 -11.47
C ASP A 79 22.39 1.35 -10.40
N LEU A 80 23.20 0.30 -10.57
CA LEU A 80 24.32 -0.02 -9.67
C LEU A 80 25.42 1.04 -9.68
N ASN A 81 25.58 1.79 -10.78
CA ASN A 81 26.62 2.83 -10.86
C ASN A 81 26.31 4.00 -9.92
N TRP A 82 25.03 4.21 -9.57
CA TRP A 82 24.61 5.20 -8.59
C TRP A 82 25.23 4.97 -7.20
N LEU A 83 25.57 3.71 -6.86
CA LEU A 83 26.17 3.34 -5.59
C LEU A 83 27.67 3.73 -5.49
N ARG A 84 28.28 4.25 -6.56
CA ARG A 84 29.67 4.71 -6.57
C ARG A 84 29.78 6.17 -6.14
N GLY A 85 30.89 6.51 -5.51
CA GLY A 85 31.29 7.91 -5.27
C GLY A 85 30.68 8.53 -4.00
N ASP A 86 30.12 7.73 -3.07
CA ASP A 86 29.68 8.21 -1.76
C ASP A 86 29.34 7.04 -0.82
N ASP A 87 29.18 7.33 0.47
CA ASP A 87 28.64 6.38 1.46
C ASP A 87 27.12 6.22 1.30
N HIS A 88 26.62 5.01 1.48
CA HIS A 88 25.19 4.71 1.29
C HIS A 88 24.53 4.06 2.50
N LEU A 89 23.34 4.52 2.82
CA LEU A 89 22.36 3.78 3.60
C LEU A 89 21.46 3.00 2.64
N ILE A 90 21.52 1.67 2.67
CA ILE A 90 20.75 0.77 1.81
C ILE A 90 19.67 0.12 2.66
N VAL A 91 18.38 0.39 2.39
CA VAL A 91 17.24 0.05 3.24
C VAL A 91 16.33 -0.94 2.55
N ASN A 92 15.96 -2.02 3.23
CA ASN A 92 14.95 -2.95 2.74
C ASN A 92 13.57 -2.28 2.70
N GLY A 93 12.95 -2.26 1.54
CA GLY A 93 11.64 -1.64 1.32
C GLY A 93 10.47 -2.29 2.06
N ARG A 94 10.66 -3.49 2.65
CA ARG A 94 9.68 -4.16 3.52
C ARG A 94 9.83 -3.79 5.00
N TRP A 95 10.88 -3.06 5.36
CA TRP A 95 11.03 -2.61 6.73
C TRP A 95 10.11 -1.42 7.03
N LEU A 96 9.30 -1.56 8.06
CA LEU A 96 8.53 -0.46 8.60
C LEU A 96 9.47 0.46 9.36
N PHE A 97 10.02 1.43 8.63
CA PHE A 97 11.08 2.33 9.10
C PHE A 97 10.55 3.25 10.22
N GLU A 98 11.08 3.11 11.42
CA GLU A 98 10.56 3.81 12.59
C GLU A 98 11.38 5.04 12.99
N GLU A 99 12.70 4.94 12.97
CA GLU A 99 13.61 5.99 13.46
C GLU A 99 14.76 6.23 12.49
N SER A 100 15.32 7.45 12.53
CA SER A 100 16.54 7.76 11.79
C SER A 100 17.71 6.94 12.33
N LEU A 101 18.49 6.36 11.43
CA LEU A 101 19.72 5.68 11.77
C LEU A 101 20.88 6.68 11.71
N VAL A 102 21.77 6.59 12.70
CA VAL A 102 23.04 7.30 12.72
C VAL A 102 24.11 6.24 12.89
N GLU A 103 24.64 5.74 11.78
CA GLU A 103 25.74 4.77 11.78
C GLU A 103 27.07 5.49 11.50
N SER A 104 28.06 5.26 12.32
CA SER A 104 29.42 5.76 12.13
C SER A 104 30.35 4.71 11.53
N GLU A 105 29.99 3.44 11.67
CA GLU A 105 30.73 2.30 11.17
C GLU A 105 29.92 1.50 10.19
N GLU A 106 30.59 0.83 9.26
CA GLU A 106 29.97 -0.04 8.28
C GLU A 106 29.31 -1.23 8.96
N VAL A 107 28.09 -1.52 8.53
CA VAL A 107 27.30 -2.59 9.12
C VAL A 107 26.26 -3.13 8.14
N VAL A 108 26.01 -4.44 8.21
CA VAL A 108 24.83 -5.06 7.63
C VAL A 108 23.91 -5.53 8.77
N ALA A 109 22.75 -4.88 8.88
CA ALA A 109 21.77 -5.21 9.90
C ALA A 109 20.78 -6.26 9.40
N VAL A 110 20.54 -7.30 10.19
CA VAL A 110 19.70 -8.44 9.82
C VAL A 110 18.66 -8.76 10.89
N LYS A 111 17.50 -9.23 10.43
CA LYS A 111 16.52 -9.92 11.26
C LYS A 111 16.33 -11.33 10.71
N ASN A 112 16.70 -12.34 11.50
CA ASN A 112 16.89 -13.70 11.00
C ASN A 112 17.81 -13.68 9.78
N GLU A 113 17.36 -14.18 8.61
CA GLU A 113 18.13 -14.16 7.36
C GLU A 113 17.83 -12.92 6.47
N THR A 114 16.88 -12.07 6.87
CA THR A 114 16.49 -10.90 6.08
C THR A 114 17.41 -9.71 6.39
N ILE A 115 18.04 -9.14 5.37
CA ILE A 115 18.75 -7.88 5.48
C ILE A 115 17.72 -6.76 5.67
N VAL A 116 17.85 -6.03 6.78
CA VAL A 116 16.97 -4.90 7.14
C VAL A 116 17.53 -3.60 6.55
N TYR A 117 18.81 -3.36 6.74
CA TYR A 117 19.57 -2.29 6.09
C TYR A 117 21.06 -2.62 6.06
N ALA A 118 21.80 -1.89 5.25
CA ALA A 118 23.24 -1.83 5.29
C ALA A 118 23.70 -0.35 5.25
N TYR A 119 24.70 -0.02 6.04
CA TYR A 119 25.48 1.20 5.86
C TYR A 119 26.85 0.83 5.39
N LEU A 120 27.22 1.27 4.19
CA LEU A 120 28.46 0.94 3.53
C LEU A 120 29.16 2.21 3.06
N LYS A 121 30.48 2.26 3.27
CA LYS A 121 31.31 3.36 2.81
C LYS A 121 31.68 3.22 1.33
N GLU A 122 32.07 4.32 0.74
CA GLU A 122 32.44 4.41 -0.67
C GLU A 122 33.46 3.36 -1.10
N ASP A 123 34.52 3.15 -0.29
CA ASP A 123 35.57 2.20 -0.62
C ASP A 123 35.07 0.77 -0.68
N THR A 124 34.28 0.33 0.32
CA THR A 124 33.65 -1.00 0.36
C THR A 124 32.68 -1.19 -0.79
N LEU A 125 31.86 -0.18 -1.10
CA LEU A 125 30.96 -0.20 -2.25
C LEU A 125 31.73 -0.34 -3.56
N ASN A 126 32.78 0.44 -3.76
CA ASN A 126 33.59 0.39 -4.98
C ASN A 126 34.31 -0.97 -5.15
N GLU A 127 34.74 -1.58 -4.05
CA GLU A 127 35.34 -2.93 -4.06
C GLU A 127 34.26 -3.98 -4.42
N GLY A 128 33.15 -4.00 -3.70
CA GLY A 128 32.05 -4.96 -3.91
C GLY A 128 31.49 -4.90 -5.32
N LEU A 129 31.27 -3.69 -5.85
CA LEU A 129 30.73 -3.47 -7.21
C LEU A 129 31.65 -3.96 -8.35
N ARG A 130 32.90 -4.32 -8.06
CA ARG A 130 33.79 -5.01 -9.03
C ARG A 130 33.58 -6.53 -9.03
N LYS A 131 32.99 -7.06 -7.96
CA LYS A 131 32.87 -8.52 -7.70
C LYS A 131 31.48 -9.08 -7.99
N VAL A 132 30.44 -8.20 -8.08
CA VAL A 132 29.04 -8.61 -8.10
C VAL A 132 28.29 -8.04 -9.32
N LYS A 133 27.14 -8.65 -9.66
CA LYS A 133 26.33 -8.27 -10.82
C LYS A 133 25.03 -7.55 -10.45
N ASN A 134 24.60 -7.63 -9.22
CA ASN A 134 23.34 -7.02 -8.75
C ASN A 134 23.44 -6.63 -7.27
N LEU A 135 22.45 -5.87 -6.79
CA LEU A 135 22.42 -5.34 -5.44
C LEU A 135 22.34 -6.46 -4.38
N MET A 136 21.61 -7.55 -4.62
CA MET A 136 21.51 -8.62 -3.62
C MET A 136 22.83 -9.33 -3.44
N GLU A 137 23.56 -9.60 -4.52
CA GLU A 137 24.93 -10.14 -4.45
C GLU A 137 25.88 -9.18 -3.70
N LEU A 138 25.73 -7.85 -3.89
CA LEU A 138 26.49 -6.85 -3.16
C LEU A 138 26.24 -6.93 -1.65
N LEU A 139 24.98 -7.01 -1.25
CA LEU A 139 24.60 -7.08 0.15
C LEU A 139 25.03 -8.40 0.80
N ASP A 140 24.93 -9.51 0.08
CA ASP A 140 25.42 -10.82 0.57
C ASP A 140 26.95 -10.84 0.71
N TRP A 141 27.68 -10.24 -0.24
CA TRP A 141 29.11 -10.07 -0.15
C TRP A 141 29.46 -9.15 1.04
N ALA A 142 28.79 -8.01 1.20
CA ALA A 142 29.04 -7.07 2.28
C ALA A 142 28.84 -7.72 3.68
N LYS A 143 27.89 -8.64 3.84
CA LYS A 143 27.72 -9.41 5.09
C LYS A 143 28.98 -10.20 5.50
N MET A 144 29.84 -10.55 4.56
CA MET A 144 31.07 -11.28 4.83
C MET A 144 32.25 -10.36 5.14
N GLU A 145 32.21 -9.11 4.66
CA GLU A 145 33.30 -8.15 4.73
C GLU A 145 33.16 -7.18 5.92
N VAL A 146 31.92 -6.82 6.29
CA VAL A 146 31.68 -5.86 7.37
C VAL A 146 30.97 -6.50 8.55
N GLY A 147 30.86 -5.77 9.66
CA GLY A 147 30.14 -6.23 10.85
C GLY A 147 28.65 -6.52 10.61
N VAL A 148 28.15 -7.57 11.24
CA VAL A 148 26.72 -7.93 11.20
C VAL A 148 26.05 -7.57 12.52
N LYS A 149 24.95 -6.79 12.43
CA LYS A 149 24.12 -6.37 13.57
C LYS A 149 22.75 -7.09 13.54
N ARG A 150 22.35 -7.68 14.63
CA ARG A 150 21.02 -8.31 14.74
C ARG A 150 19.98 -7.31 15.21
N LEU A 151 18.82 -7.27 14.52
CA LEU A 151 17.69 -6.38 14.81
C LEU A 151 16.41 -7.19 15.06
N ASP A 152 16.33 -7.87 16.19
CA ASP A 152 15.21 -8.76 16.50
C ASP A 152 13.86 -8.02 16.56
N LYS A 153 13.86 -6.75 16.93
CA LYS A 153 12.65 -5.92 17.06
C LYS A 153 12.20 -5.24 15.75
N ALA A 154 13.00 -5.31 14.68
CA ALA A 154 12.63 -4.68 13.41
C ALA A 154 11.30 -5.24 12.87
N LYS A 155 10.38 -4.37 12.48
CA LYS A 155 9.09 -4.76 11.88
C LYS A 155 9.27 -4.94 10.37
N ILE A 156 9.46 -6.19 9.93
CA ILE A 156 9.55 -6.54 8.50
C ILE A 156 8.18 -7.02 8.02
N ILE A 157 7.65 -6.38 7.00
CA ILE A 157 6.39 -6.72 6.36
C ILE A 157 6.60 -7.97 5.51
N ASN A 158 5.98 -9.07 5.88
CA ASN A 158 6.08 -10.34 5.17
C ASN A 158 4.85 -10.63 4.30
N TYR A 159 3.68 -10.11 4.71
CA TYR A 159 2.41 -10.37 4.06
C TYR A 159 1.50 -9.13 4.08
N PRO A 160 0.48 -9.06 3.23
CA PRO A 160 -0.44 -7.91 3.17
C PRO A 160 -1.14 -7.58 4.49
N TRP A 161 -1.46 -8.57 5.30
CA TRP A 161 -2.13 -8.37 6.61
C TRP A 161 -1.23 -7.74 7.67
N ASP A 162 0.10 -7.78 7.50
CA ASP A 162 1.02 -7.07 8.41
C ASP A 162 0.85 -5.56 8.27
N LEU A 163 0.69 -5.06 7.04
CA LEU A 163 0.41 -3.65 6.76
C LEU A 163 -0.86 -3.18 7.47
N VAL A 164 -1.93 -3.98 7.36
CA VAL A 164 -3.23 -3.68 7.97
C VAL A 164 -3.12 -3.69 9.49
N ALA A 165 -2.48 -4.71 10.06
CA ALA A 165 -2.34 -4.86 11.50
C ALA A 165 -1.53 -3.74 12.18
N TRP A 166 -0.53 -3.20 11.49
CA TRP A 166 0.31 -2.12 12.02
C TRP A 166 -0.18 -0.71 11.65
N ASN A 167 -1.20 -0.62 10.78
CA ASN A 167 -1.66 0.65 10.25
C ASN A 167 -2.07 1.66 11.32
N GLY A 168 -2.86 1.23 12.29
CA GLY A 168 -3.33 2.10 13.37
C GLY A 168 -2.20 2.60 14.28
N GLU A 169 -1.21 1.75 14.56
CA GLU A 169 -0.01 2.13 15.31
C GLU A 169 0.81 3.16 14.53
N GLU A 170 0.97 2.96 13.23
CA GLU A 170 1.69 3.89 12.37
C GLU A 170 1.04 5.27 12.28
N ILE A 171 -0.30 5.35 12.22
CA ILE A 171 -1.01 6.62 12.26
C ILE A 171 -0.69 7.36 13.57
N ARG A 172 -0.73 6.65 14.72
CA ARG A 172 -0.39 7.26 16.03
C ARG A 172 1.06 7.74 16.06
N ARG A 173 1.99 6.97 15.54
CA ARG A 173 3.43 7.28 15.53
C ARG A 173 3.76 8.50 14.67
N GLU A 174 3.08 8.65 13.52
CA GLU A 174 3.32 9.74 12.57
C GLU A 174 2.63 11.05 12.97
N PHE A 175 1.54 10.97 13.71
CA PHE A 175 0.68 12.12 14.03
C PHE A 175 1.41 13.28 14.71
N PRO A 176 2.26 13.10 15.75
CA PRO A 176 2.93 14.24 16.41
C PRO A 176 3.79 15.06 15.44
N ARG A 177 4.52 14.41 14.53
CA ARG A 177 5.34 15.09 13.54
C ARG A 177 4.47 15.87 12.54
N LEU A 178 3.40 15.26 12.05
CA LEU A 178 2.47 15.89 11.11
C LEU A 178 1.73 17.06 11.75
N LYS A 179 1.34 16.94 13.02
CA LYS A 179 0.72 18.02 13.79
C LYS A 179 1.60 19.27 13.86
N ASN A 180 2.92 19.11 13.95
CA ASN A 180 3.87 20.21 14.02
C ASN A 180 4.23 20.82 12.66
N SER A 181 4.07 20.06 11.57
CA SER A 181 4.54 20.48 10.23
C SER A 181 3.43 20.91 9.27
N LEU A 182 2.19 20.44 9.48
CA LEU A 182 1.09 20.76 8.56
C LEU A 182 0.33 22.04 8.98
N PRO A 183 0.09 22.96 8.05
CA PRO A 183 -0.85 24.08 8.27
C PRO A 183 -2.25 23.50 8.53
N ARG A 184 -2.85 23.91 9.64
CA ARG A 184 -4.15 23.40 10.11
C ARG A 184 -5.18 24.49 10.28
N LYS A 185 -6.45 24.08 10.26
CA LYS A 185 -7.59 24.93 10.62
C LYS A 185 -7.82 24.89 12.13
N ASP A 186 -8.30 26.00 12.68
CA ASP A 186 -8.85 26.02 14.03
C ASP A 186 -10.22 25.32 14.04
N LEU A 187 -10.49 24.53 15.08
CA LEU A 187 -11.76 23.81 15.19
C LEU A 187 -12.96 24.76 15.36
N SER A 188 -12.74 25.98 15.85
CA SER A 188 -13.76 27.02 15.95
C SER A 188 -14.27 27.52 14.59
N GLU A 189 -13.52 27.27 13.50
CA GLU A 189 -13.98 27.61 12.14
C GLU A 189 -15.14 26.74 11.66
N PHE A 190 -15.40 25.60 12.32
CA PHE A 190 -16.42 24.66 11.90
C PHE A 190 -17.68 24.78 12.74
N GLN A 191 -18.80 25.00 12.06
CA GLN A 191 -20.11 25.00 12.70
C GLN A 191 -20.68 23.58 12.75
N SER A 192 -21.28 23.23 13.91
CA SER A 192 -22.02 21.95 14.06
C SER A 192 -21.19 20.69 13.79
N ILE A 193 -19.93 20.64 14.20
CA ILE A 193 -19.17 19.38 14.28
C ILE A 193 -19.19 18.86 15.73
N GLY A 194 -19.26 17.54 15.87
CA GLY A 194 -19.07 16.87 17.16
C GLY A 194 -17.63 16.40 17.30
N VAL A 195 -17.02 16.61 18.48
CA VAL A 195 -15.72 16.01 18.81
C VAL A 195 -15.88 15.26 20.14
N VAL A 196 -15.67 13.95 20.11
CA VAL A 196 -15.62 13.06 21.27
C VAL A 196 -14.15 12.75 21.56
N GLY A 197 -13.74 12.81 22.81
CA GLY A 197 -12.35 12.64 23.23
C GLY A 197 -11.52 13.93 23.09
N GLU A 198 -10.21 13.78 23.00
CA GLU A 198 -9.25 14.88 23.03
C GLU A 198 -9.21 15.64 21.69
N LYS A 199 -9.57 16.94 21.74
CA LYS A 199 -9.52 17.82 20.55
C LYS A 199 -8.11 17.92 19.95
N ASP A 200 -7.09 17.82 20.76
CA ASP A 200 -5.69 17.85 20.37
C ASP A 200 -5.25 16.66 19.49
N ASN A 201 -6.02 15.59 19.50
CA ASN A 201 -5.86 14.42 18.64
C ASN A 201 -6.61 14.56 17.30
N LEU A 202 -7.23 15.70 17.01
CA LEU A 202 -7.85 16.00 15.72
C LEU A 202 -7.03 17.03 14.95
N LEU A 203 -6.52 16.65 13.79
CA LEU A 203 -5.83 17.53 12.87
C LEU A 203 -6.64 17.64 11.57
N ILE A 204 -7.11 18.84 11.25
CA ILE A 204 -7.77 19.16 9.98
C ILE A 204 -6.85 20.12 9.21
N ALA A 205 -6.27 19.64 8.12
CA ALA A 205 -5.35 20.44 7.31
C ALA A 205 -6.05 21.65 6.66
N LYS A 206 -5.29 22.73 6.45
CA LYS A 206 -5.76 23.89 5.71
C LYS A 206 -6.21 23.46 4.30
N GLY A 207 -7.40 23.87 3.87
CA GLY A 207 -7.98 23.44 2.58
C GLY A 207 -8.94 22.25 2.67
N ALA A 208 -8.99 21.51 3.78
CA ALA A 208 -10.02 20.50 3.98
C ALA A 208 -11.40 21.15 4.22
N ASN A 209 -12.46 20.47 3.77
CA ASN A 209 -13.85 20.93 3.90
C ASN A 209 -14.64 19.95 4.76
N ILE A 210 -15.10 20.41 5.91
CA ILE A 210 -15.94 19.65 6.83
C ILE A 210 -17.35 20.21 6.80
N TYR A 211 -18.31 19.37 6.46
CA TYR A 211 -19.73 19.76 6.41
C TYR A 211 -20.37 19.67 7.79
N PRO A 212 -21.52 20.32 8.03
CA PRO A 212 -22.23 20.23 9.30
C PRO A 212 -22.63 18.79 9.66
N ASN A 213 -22.80 18.52 10.96
CA ASN A 213 -23.21 17.23 11.51
C ASN A 213 -22.21 16.08 11.24
N VAL A 214 -20.92 16.40 11.18
CA VAL A 214 -19.83 15.41 11.20
C VAL A 214 -19.39 15.18 12.64
N VAL A 215 -19.14 13.92 12.99
CA VAL A 215 -18.61 13.53 14.31
C VAL A 215 -17.21 12.95 14.15
N PHE A 216 -16.26 13.48 14.92
CA PHE A 216 -14.92 12.96 15.09
C PHE A 216 -14.78 12.36 16.49
N ASP A 217 -14.46 11.07 16.57
CA ASP A 217 -14.22 10.38 17.84
C ASP A 217 -12.73 10.06 17.97
N THR A 218 -12.03 10.86 18.77
CA THR A 218 -10.59 10.72 19.01
C THR A 218 -10.27 9.87 20.23
N SER A 219 -11.25 9.25 20.88
CA SER A 219 -11.07 8.44 22.10
C SER A 219 -10.14 7.24 21.85
N GLY A 220 -10.18 6.65 20.65
CA GLY A 220 -9.32 5.54 20.23
C GLY A 220 -7.97 5.94 19.69
N GLY A 221 -7.71 7.23 19.43
CA GLY A 221 -6.46 7.74 18.87
C GLY A 221 -6.64 8.93 17.92
N PRO A 222 -5.55 9.39 17.28
CA PRO A 222 -5.58 10.61 16.48
C PRO A 222 -6.31 10.43 15.15
N ILE A 223 -6.88 11.56 14.68
CA ILE A 223 -7.50 11.66 13.36
C ILE A 223 -6.79 12.76 12.55
N LEU A 224 -6.35 12.41 11.36
CA LEU A 224 -5.79 13.34 10.39
C LEU A 224 -6.68 13.43 9.15
N VAL A 225 -7.18 14.63 8.87
CA VAL A 225 -7.89 14.97 7.62
C VAL A 225 -6.97 15.88 6.79
N ASP A 226 -6.50 15.36 5.67
CA ASP A 226 -5.48 16.01 4.84
C ASP A 226 -6.08 17.06 3.88
N GLU A 227 -5.22 17.83 3.22
CA GLU A 227 -5.55 18.93 2.34
C GLU A 227 -6.56 18.56 1.24
N GLY A 228 -7.55 19.40 1.00
CA GLY A 228 -8.56 19.21 -0.03
C GLY A 228 -9.54 18.05 0.23
N ALA A 229 -9.39 17.33 1.35
CA ALA A 229 -10.35 16.30 1.73
C ALA A 229 -11.71 16.91 2.04
N LYS A 230 -12.79 16.17 1.74
CA LYS A 230 -14.17 16.59 2.02
C LYS A 230 -14.87 15.56 2.89
N ILE A 231 -15.37 15.99 4.04
CA ILE A 231 -16.13 15.13 4.94
C ILE A 231 -17.58 15.61 4.92
N LEU A 232 -18.45 14.84 4.28
CA LEU A 232 -19.85 15.21 4.13
C LEU A 232 -20.64 14.94 5.41
N SER A 233 -21.76 15.64 5.55
CA SER A 233 -22.68 15.54 6.70
C SER A 233 -23.02 14.08 7.03
N PHE A 234 -23.26 13.82 8.31
CA PHE A 234 -23.59 12.50 8.87
C PHE A 234 -22.47 11.46 8.76
N SER A 235 -21.22 11.90 8.53
CA SER A 235 -20.04 11.05 8.66
C SER A 235 -19.61 10.93 10.10
N ILE A 236 -19.19 9.73 10.50
CA ILE A 236 -18.55 9.46 11.79
C ILE A 236 -17.15 8.94 11.51
N ILE A 237 -16.13 9.57 12.07
CA ILE A 237 -14.73 9.16 11.91
C ILE A 237 -14.15 8.92 13.29
N SER A 238 -13.74 7.67 13.55
CA SER A 238 -13.07 7.28 14.79
C SER A 238 -11.57 7.11 14.57
N GLY A 239 -10.76 7.57 15.52
CA GLY A 239 -9.31 7.42 15.45
C GLY A 239 -8.80 6.07 15.99
N PRO A 240 -7.57 5.67 15.63
CA PRO A 240 -6.67 6.39 14.74
C PRO A 240 -7.10 6.30 13.28
N SER A 241 -7.19 7.41 12.56
CA SER A 241 -7.61 7.42 11.16
C SER A 241 -6.89 8.48 10.34
N TYR A 242 -6.61 8.15 9.07
CA TYR A 242 -6.07 9.06 8.08
C TYR A 242 -7.00 9.19 6.88
N ILE A 243 -7.41 10.42 6.56
CA ILE A 243 -8.17 10.75 5.35
C ILE A 243 -7.26 11.58 4.42
N GLY A 244 -6.80 10.97 3.36
CA GLY A 244 -5.80 11.51 2.46
C GLY A 244 -6.29 12.63 1.55
N LYS A 245 -5.33 13.29 0.91
CA LYS A 245 -5.54 14.48 0.06
C LYS A 245 -6.65 14.26 -0.97
N ASN A 246 -7.53 15.26 -1.07
CA ASN A 246 -8.63 15.30 -2.05
C ASN A 246 -9.61 14.10 -1.97
N SER A 247 -9.59 13.34 -0.89
CA SER A 247 -10.53 12.22 -0.67
C SER A 247 -11.85 12.73 -0.07
N TRP A 248 -12.93 12.04 -0.39
CA TRP A 248 -14.28 12.41 0.09
C TRP A 248 -14.85 11.27 0.93
N ILE A 249 -15.38 11.62 2.10
CA ILE A 249 -16.18 10.73 2.94
C ILE A 249 -17.65 11.12 2.80
N LEU A 250 -18.48 10.16 2.45
CA LEU A 250 -19.84 10.35 1.93
C LEU A 250 -20.87 9.78 2.91
N GLY A 251 -21.04 10.42 4.07
CA GLY A 251 -21.95 9.96 5.11
C GLY A 251 -21.54 8.58 5.66
N GLY A 252 -20.23 8.29 5.68
CA GLY A 252 -19.70 6.98 6.07
C GLY A 252 -19.33 6.88 7.54
N LYS A 253 -19.22 5.64 8.03
CA LYS A 253 -18.62 5.29 9.34
C LYS A 253 -17.21 4.79 9.10
N ILE A 254 -16.22 5.62 9.38
CA ILE A 254 -14.80 5.27 9.29
C ILE A 254 -14.31 4.97 10.69
N ARG A 255 -14.02 3.70 10.96
CA ARG A 255 -13.56 3.23 12.26
C ARG A 255 -12.04 3.30 12.36
N GLY A 256 -11.53 3.23 13.59
CA GLY A 256 -10.10 3.27 13.91
C GLY A 256 -9.28 2.23 13.14
N GLY A 257 -7.97 2.46 13.06
CA GLY A 257 -7.05 1.62 12.28
C GLY A 257 -7.13 1.83 10.77
N THR A 258 -7.84 2.87 10.28
CA THR A 258 -8.15 3.04 8.85
C THR A 258 -7.31 4.16 8.21
N SER A 259 -6.70 3.84 7.06
CA SER A 259 -6.04 4.81 6.17
C SER A 259 -6.74 4.85 4.82
N ILE A 260 -7.27 6.01 4.48
CA ILE A 260 -7.82 6.30 3.15
C ILE A 260 -6.81 7.18 2.41
N GLY A 261 -6.15 6.63 1.40
CA GLY A 261 -5.19 7.35 0.57
C GLY A 261 -5.82 8.45 -0.28
N PRO A 262 -5.06 9.10 -1.16
CA PRO A 262 -5.54 10.27 -1.89
C PRO A 262 -6.61 9.93 -2.93
N LEU A 263 -7.43 10.94 -3.27
CA LEU A 263 -8.40 10.94 -4.36
C LEU A 263 -9.48 9.82 -4.28
N CYS A 264 -9.69 9.25 -3.10
CA CYS A 264 -10.72 8.23 -2.87
C CYS A 264 -12.11 8.84 -2.69
N ARG A 265 -13.13 8.00 -2.88
CA ARG A 265 -14.53 8.32 -2.59
C ARG A 265 -15.08 7.17 -1.75
N VAL A 266 -15.32 7.45 -0.46
CA VAL A 266 -15.62 6.39 0.51
C VAL A 266 -16.89 6.71 1.29
N GLY A 267 -17.82 5.77 1.30
CA GLY A 267 -19.06 5.77 2.06
C GLY A 267 -19.32 4.40 2.69
N GLY A 268 -20.43 4.24 3.39
CA GLY A 268 -20.74 3.03 4.13
C GLY A 268 -19.83 2.84 5.34
N GLU A 269 -19.49 1.60 5.68
CA GLU A 269 -18.67 1.29 6.86
C GLU A 269 -17.30 0.75 6.47
N VAL A 270 -16.23 1.31 7.07
CA VAL A 270 -14.83 0.90 6.83
C VAL A 270 -14.11 0.82 8.17
N GLU A 271 -13.48 -0.30 8.47
CA GLU A 271 -12.80 -0.59 9.74
C GLU A 271 -11.43 -1.22 9.50
N GLU A 272 -10.40 -0.79 10.24
CA GLU A 272 -9.04 -1.33 10.19
C GLU A 272 -8.57 -1.67 8.75
N THR A 273 -8.72 -0.72 7.84
CA THR A 273 -8.55 -0.95 6.40
C THR A 273 -7.63 0.10 5.78
N ILE A 274 -6.80 -0.33 4.84
CA ILE A 274 -6.02 0.56 4.00
C ILE A 274 -6.65 0.62 2.61
N ILE A 275 -7.04 1.82 2.17
CA ILE A 275 -7.41 2.09 0.78
C ILE A 275 -6.27 2.90 0.16
N HIS A 276 -5.57 2.32 -0.82
CA HIS A 276 -4.28 2.86 -1.28
C HIS A 276 -4.40 4.25 -1.91
N GLY A 277 -5.35 4.44 -2.81
CA GLY A 277 -5.62 5.71 -3.49
C GLY A 277 -6.58 5.56 -4.67
N HIS A 278 -7.13 6.65 -5.19
CA HIS A 278 -7.95 6.73 -6.41
C HIS A 278 -9.17 5.80 -6.45
N THR A 279 -9.55 5.20 -5.35
CA THR A 279 -10.53 4.11 -5.25
C THR A 279 -11.90 4.63 -4.85
N ASN A 280 -12.94 4.02 -5.42
CA ASN A 280 -14.34 4.27 -5.09
C ASN A 280 -14.91 3.10 -4.28
N LYS A 281 -15.33 3.40 -3.06
CA LYS A 281 -16.29 2.64 -2.25
C LYS A 281 -17.41 3.60 -1.85
N TYR A 282 -18.12 4.12 -2.85
CA TYR A 282 -19.00 5.28 -2.71
C TYR A 282 -20.25 5.00 -1.85
N HIS A 283 -20.84 3.81 -1.99
CA HIS A 283 -22.13 3.44 -1.44
C HIS A 283 -22.01 2.62 -0.14
N ALA A 284 -23.17 2.27 0.46
CA ALA A 284 -23.25 1.37 1.60
C ALA A 284 -22.55 0.01 1.35
N GLY A 285 -22.25 -0.71 2.40
CA GLY A 285 -21.52 -1.95 2.47
C GLY A 285 -20.37 -1.85 3.49
N PHE A 286 -19.88 -2.99 3.99
CA PHE A 286 -18.83 -3.09 5.01
C PHE A 286 -17.50 -3.53 4.37
N ILE A 287 -16.40 -2.88 4.74
CA ILE A 287 -15.02 -3.29 4.43
C ILE A 287 -14.23 -3.29 5.74
N GLY A 288 -13.79 -4.45 6.18
CA GLY A 288 -13.01 -4.60 7.42
C GLY A 288 -11.69 -5.33 7.19
N HIS A 289 -10.66 -4.98 7.96
CA HIS A 289 -9.35 -5.63 8.05
C HIS A 289 -8.72 -5.93 6.68
N SER A 290 -8.87 -5.00 5.73
CA SER A 290 -8.61 -5.19 4.30
C SER A 290 -7.52 -4.25 3.76
N TYR A 291 -6.93 -4.62 2.63
CA TYR A 291 -6.12 -3.69 1.84
C TYR A 291 -6.67 -3.62 0.40
N ILE A 292 -7.09 -2.43 0.00
CA ILE A 292 -7.67 -2.16 -1.32
C ILE A 292 -6.66 -1.36 -2.15
N GLY A 293 -6.33 -1.85 -3.33
CA GLY A 293 -5.40 -1.21 -4.27
C GLY A 293 -5.92 0.10 -4.86
N GLU A 294 -5.25 0.57 -5.90
CA GLU A 294 -5.65 1.79 -6.63
C GLU A 294 -6.66 1.52 -7.72
N TRP A 295 -7.44 2.56 -8.04
CA TRP A 295 -8.42 2.51 -9.15
C TRP A 295 -9.47 1.41 -9.01
N VAL A 296 -9.63 0.85 -7.81
CA VAL A 296 -10.66 -0.13 -7.51
C VAL A 296 -12.02 0.58 -7.47
N ASN A 297 -13.06 -0.09 -7.98
CA ASN A 297 -14.42 0.40 -7.87
C ASN A 297 -15.31 -0.67 -7.25
N LEU A 298 -15.73 -0.45 -6.02
CA LEU A 298 -16.63 -1.34 -5.30
C LEU A 298 -18.06 -0.86 -5.51
N GLY A 299 -18.87 -1.72 -6.14
CA GLY A 299 -20.30 -1.46 -6.37
C GLY A 299 -21.07 -1.32 -5.06
N GLY A 300 -22.26 -0.73 -5.12
CA GLY A 300 -23.13 -0.57 -3.95
C GLY A 300 -23.35 -1.89 -3.23
N LEU A 301 -23.44 -1.86 -1.90
CA LEU A 301 -23.60 -3.04 -1.04
C LEU A 301 -22.48 -4.08 -1.14
N THR A 302 -21.36 -3.76 -1.77
CA THR A 302 -20.16 -4.63 -1.69
C THR A 302 -19.72 -4.75 -0.24
N THR A 303 -19.58 -6.00 0.24
CA THR A 303 -19.22 -6.27 1.63
C THR A 303 -18.15 -7.36 1.73
N THR A 304 -17.26 -7.23 2.75
CA THR A 304 -16.24 -8.23 3.06
C THR A 304 -16.56 -8.88 4.39
N SER A 305 -16.33 -10.19 4.51
CA SER A 305 -16.22 -10.84 5.80
C SER A 305 -14.77 -10.74 6.27
N ASP A 306 -14.57 -10.46 7.55
CA ASP A 306 -13.24 -10.39 8.18
C ASP A 306 -13.08 -11.35 9.37
N LEU A 307 -14.18 -11.93 9.86
CA LEU A 307 -14.22 -12.91 10.94
C LEU A 307 -14.93 -14.17 10.46
N LYS A 308 -14.37 -15.34 10.74
CA LYS A 308 -15.01 -16.62 10.44
C LYS A 308 -16.08 -16.98 11.49
N ASN A 309 -17.11 -17.71 11.06
CA ASN A 309 -18.20 -18.09 11.96
C ASN A 309 -17.76 -19.03 13.09
N ASP A 310 -16.70 -19.81 12.87
CA ASP A 310 -16.12 -20.74 13.85
C ASP A 310 -15.02 -20.11 14.72
N TYR A 311 -14.74 -18.81 14.54
CA TYR A 311 -13.70 -18.06 15.26
C TYR A 311 -12.30 -18.70 15.15
N SER A 312 -12.03 -19.51 14.13
CA SER A 312 -10.69 -20.01 13.85
C SER A 312 -9.87 -18.99 13.10
N ASP A 313 -8.54 -19.18 13.10
CA ASP A 313 -7.61 -18.33 12.37
C ASP A 313 -7.97 -18.26 10.88
N VAL A 314 -7.79 -17.06 10.33
CA VAL A 314 -8.03 -16.82 8.90
C VAL A 314 -6.84 -17.29 8.09
N GLU A 315 -7.11 -18.01 7.01
CA GLU A 315 -6.12 -18.35 5.99
C GLU A 315 -6.27 -17.41 4.78
N VAL A 316 -5.15 -17.04 4.17
CA VAL A 316 -5.09 -16.22 2.96
C VAL A 316 -4.32 -16.94 1.87
N TYR A 317 -4.80 -16.86 0.63
CA TYR A 317 -4.12 -17.46 -0.51
C TYR A 317 -3.03 -16.54 -1.05
N ILE A 318 -1.76 -16.95 -0.94
CA ILE A 318 -0.58 -16.22 -1.43
C ILE A 318 0.29 -17.17 -2.25
N ASN A 319 0.64 -16.77 -3.46
CA ASN A 319 1.58 -17.49 -4.34
C ASN A 319 1.30 -19.00 -4.45
N GLY A 320 0.04 -19.36 -4.67
CA GLY A 320 -0.36 -20.76 -4.87
C GLY A 320 -0.61 -21.56 -3.60
N LYS A 321 -0.48 -20.95 -2.41
CA LYS A 321 -0.64 -21.63 -1.11
C LYS A 321 -1.62 -20.89 -0.20
N LEU A 322 -2.33 -21.64 0.64
CA LEU A 322 -3.06 -21.08 1.79
C LEU A 322 -2.07 -20.91 2.94
N ILE A 323 -2.00 -19.69 3.45
CA ILE A 323 -1.14 -19.31 4.59
C ILE A 323 -2.03 -18.99 5.77
N ASN A 324 -1.85 -19.70 6.88
CA ASN A 324 -2.50 -19.34 8.15
C ASN A 324 -1.89 -18.02 8.65
N THR A 325 -2.75 -17.04 8.92
CA THR A 325 -2.32 -15.71 9.35
C THR A 325 -2.05 -15.61 10.85
N GLY A 326 -2.48 -16.59 11.65
CA GLY A 326 -2.48 -16.53 13.12
C GLY A 326 -3.40 -15.45 13.66
N ARG A 327 -4.38 -14.97 12.87
CA ARG A 327 -5.28 -13.87 13.23
C ARG A 327 -6.75 -14.26 13.08
N LEU A 328 -7.56 -13.84 14.03
CA LEU A 328 -9.02 -14.05 14.00
C LEU A 328 -9.71 -13.18 12.94
N LYS A 329 -9.20 -11.96 12.72
CA LYS A 329 -9.79 -11.01 11.79
C LYS A 329 -8.84 -10.67 10.65
N VAL A 330 -9.21 -11.04 9.44
CA VAL A 330 -8.53 -10.68 8.18
C VAL A 330 -9.57 -10.57 7.07
N GLY A 331 -9.67 -9.43 6.45
CA GLY A 331 -10.59 -9.15 5.35
C GLY A 331 -10.05 -9.53 3.98
N SER A 332 -10.11 -8.61 3.04
CA SER A 332 -9.80 -8.87 1.63
C SER A 332 -8.60 -8.06 1.12
N PHE A 333 -7.79 -8.66 0.25
CA PHE A 333 -6.68 -8.02 -0.44
C PHE A 333 -7.03 -7.91 -1.92
N ILE A 334 -7.30 -6.68 -2.39
CA ILE A 334 -7.84 -6.44 -3.73
C ILE A 334 -6.84 -5.64 -4.57
N GLY A 335 -6.39 -6.23 -5.66
CA GLY A 335 -5.46 -5.61 -6.61
C GLY A 335 -6.09 -4.48 -7.43
N ASP A 336 -5.21 -3.68 -8.03
CA ASP A 336 -5.54 -2.46 -8.76
C ASP A 336 -6.54 -2.69 -9.89
N HIS A 337 -7.32 -1.65 -10.20
CA HIS A 337 -8.31 -1.61 -11.28
C HIS A 337 -9.40 -2.69 -11.20
N THR A 338 -9.51 -3.43 -10.10
CA THR A 338 -10.59 -4.41 -9.91
C THR A 338 -11.93 -3.70 -9.69
N LYS A 339 -12.98 -4.25 -10.25
CA LYS A 339 -14.34 -3.72 -10.18
C LYS A 339 -15.31 -4.77 -9.70
N THR A 340 -16.24 -4.38 -8.83
CA THR A 340 -17.32 -5.26 -8.36
C THR A 340 -18.68 -4.74 -8.80
N GLY A 341 -19.60 -5.67 -9.09
CA GLY A 341 -21.02 -5.36 -9.24
C GLY A 341 -21.69 -5.05 -7.90
N ILE A 342 -22.94 -4.63 -7.97
CA ILE A 342 -23.78 -4.37 -6.79
C ILE A 342 -23.97 -5.66 -5.99
N GLY A 343 -23.93 -5.57 -4.65
CA GLY A 343 -24.15 -6.71 -3.75
C GLY A 343 -23.06 -7.77 -3.78
N THR A 344 -21.85 -7.43 -4.21
CA THR A 344 -20.73 -8.38 -4.20
C THR A 344 -20.30 -8.71 -2.78
N MET A 345 -20.18 -10.00 -2.46
CA MET A 345 -19.78 -10.51 -1.15
C MET A 345 -18.43 -11.22 -1.23
N PHE A 346 -17.50 -10.82 -0.38
CA PHE A 346 -16.19 -11.47 -0.23
C PHE A 346 -16.15 -12.29 1.05
N THR A 347 -15.57 -13.47 0.96
CA THR A 347 -15.29 -14.31 2.15
C THR A 347 -14.07 -13.79 2.90
N THR A 348 -13.93 -14.20 4.15
CA THR A 348 -12.78 -13.91 5.02
C THR A 348 -11.46 -14.30 4.35
N GLY A 349 -10.46 -13.42 4.39
CA GLY A 349 -9.15 -13.65 3.81
C GLY A 349 -9.14 -13.78 2.27
N SER A 350 -10.08 -13.12 1.58
CA SER A 350 -10.12 -13.18 0.11
C SER A 350 -8.96 -12.44 -0.53
N THR A 351 -8.37 -13.04 -1.56
CA THR A 351 -7.34 -12.43 -2.39
C THR A 351 -7.84 -12.29 -3.83
N VAL A 352 -7.80 -11.09 -4.36
CA VAL A 352 -8.26 -10.76 -5.71
C VAL A 352 -7.17 -10.06 -6.48
N GLY A 353 -6.84 -10.59 -7.64
CA GLY A 353 -5.82 -10.04 -8.53
C GLY A 353 -6.17 -8.67 -9.11
N VAL A 354 -5.32 -8.23 -10.02
CA VAL A 354 -5.41 -6.95 -10.72
C VAL A 354 -6.41 -7.02 -11.88
N MET A 355 -7.09 -5.92 -12.18
CA MET A 355 -8.02 -5.78 -13.34
C MET A 355 -9.12 -6.85 -13.40
N CYS A 356 -9.60 -7.32 -12.26
CA CYS A 356 -10.74 -8.24 -12.22
C CYS A 356 -12.07 -7.49 -12.40
N ASN A 357 -13.06 -8.17 -12.97
CA ASN A 357 -14.44 -7.70 -13.02
C ASN A 357 -15.35 -8.78 -12.38
N LEU A 358 -15.96 -8.45 -11.24
CA LEU A 358 -16.57 -9.41 -10.34
C LEU A 358 -18.05 -9.09 -10.18
N ILE A 359 -18.90 -9.96 -10.69
CA ILE A 359 -20.35 -9.85 -10.57
C ILE A 359 -20.85 -11.07 -9.80
N SER A 360 -21.13 -10.86 -8.52
CA SER A 360 -21.72 -11.88 -7.65
C SER A 360 -23.16 -12.18 -8.10
N SER A 361 -23.60 -13.41 -7.89
CA SER A 361 -24.96 -13.86 -8.21
C SER A 361 -25.68 -14.37 -6.96
N GLY A 362 -25.61 -13.59 -5.87
CA GLY A 362 -26.24 -13.94 -4.61
C GLY A 362 -25.44 -14.88 -3.71
N ALA A 363 -24.25 -15.30 -4.13
CA ALA A 363 -23.33 -16.12 -3.34
C ALA A 363 -21.99 -15.41 -3.13
N PRO A 364 -21.27 -15.70 -2.04
CA PRO A 364 -19.92 -15.18 -1.83
C PRO A 364 -18.96 -15.59 -2.95
N LEU A 365 -18.03 -14.68 -3.25
CA LEU A 365 -16.96 -14.94 -4.22
C LEU A 365 -15.99 -16.02 -3.73
N PRO A 366 -15.29 -16.70 -4.65
CA PRO A 366 -14.18 -17.58 -4.28
C PRO A 366 -13.12 -16.84 -3.47
N LYS A 367 -12.50 -17.54 -2.53
CA LYS A 367 -11.43 -17.00 -1.68
C LYS A 367 -10.24 -16.44 -2.47
N TYR A 368 -9.97 -16.99 -3.65
CA TYR A 368 -8.92 -16.51 -4.55
C TYR A 368 -9.44 -16.32 -5.97
N ILE A 369 -9.15 -15.15 -6.53
CA ILE A 369 -9.45 -14.81 -7.93
C ILE A 369 -8.16 -14.26 -8.56
N PRO A 370 -7.62 -14.92 -9.61
CA PRO A 370 -6.40 -14.48 -10.26
C PRO A 370 -6.59 -13.20 -11.07
N SER A 371 -5.52 -12.51 -11.39
CA SER A 371 -5.55 -11.25 -12.15
C SER A 371 -6.19 -11.41 -13.54
N PHE A 372 -6.84 -10.36 -14.02
CA PHE A 372 -7.45 -10.24 -15.35
C PHE A 372 -8.60 -11.23 -15.60
N VAL A 373 -9.34 -11.57 -14.55
CA VAL A 373 -10.49 -12.49 -14.62
C VAL A 373 -11.80 -11.72 -14.55
N TRP A 374 -12.75 -12.16 -15.35
CA TRP A 374 -14.17 -11.88 -15.14
C TRP A 374 -14.79 -13.03 -14.36
N PHE A 375 -15.46 -12.69 -13.27
CA PHE A 375 -16.28 -13.63 -12.51
C PHE A 375 -17.75 -13.26 -12.67
N TYR A 376 -18.53 -14.19 -13.23
CA TYR A 376 -19.95 -13.98 -13.50
C TYR A 376 -20.72 -15.29 -13.34
N ARG A 377 -21.82 -15.27 -12.58
CA ARG A 377 -22.67 -16.45 -12.34
C ARG A 377 -21.88 -17.69 -11.94
N GLY A 378 -21.01 -17.56 -10.93
CA GLY A 378 -20.18 -18.65 -10.42
C GLY A 378 -19.03 -19.11 -11.33
N LYS A 379 -18.86 -18.51 -12.50
CA LYS A 379 -17.84 -18.92 -13.48
C LYS A 379 -16.76 -17.89 -13.62
N MET A 380 -15.53 -18.34 -13.79
CA MET A 380 -14.39 -17.51 -14.19
C MET A 380 -14.23 -17.55 -15.70
N GLY A 381 -13.87 -16.42 -16.29
CA GLY A 381 -13.63 -16.28 -17.73
C GLY A 381 -12.67 -15.15 -18.04
N ARG A 382 -12.22 -15.08 -19.30
CA ARG A 382 -11.34 -14.01 -19.80
C ARG A 382 -12.09 -12.68 -20.05
N GLY A 383 -13.43 -12.69 -19.92
CA GLY A 383 -14.27 -11.55 -20.32
C GLY A 383 -14.08 -11.17 -21.78
N LEU A 384 -13.95 -9.88 -22.02
CA LEU A 384 -13.74 -9.31 -23.37
C LEU A 384 -12.25 -9.22 -23.76
N GLY A 385 -11.33 -9.74 -22.92
CA GLY A 385 -9.88 -9.68 -23.16
C GLY A 385 -9.22 -8.42 -22.58
N LEU A 386 -7.90 -8.28 -22.78
CA LEU A 386 -7.08 -7.24 -22.17
C LEU A 386 -7.36 -5.83 -22.70
N ASP A 387 -7.49 -5.64 -24.03
CA ASP A 387 -7.65 -4.30 -24.60
C ASP A 387 -8.92 -3.57 -24.11
N PRO A 388 -10.10 -4.22 -24.00
CA PRO A 388 -11.26 -3.61 -23.32
C PRO A 388 -11.01 -3.25 -21.85
N MET A 389 -10.23 -4.06 -21.11
CA MET A 389 -9.86 -3.75 -19.72
C MET A 389 -8.99 -2.49 -19.67
N LEU A 390 -7.99 -2.36 -20.55
CA LEU A 390 -7.13 -1.18 -20.66
C LEU A 390 -7.94 0.07 -21.06
N ARG A 391 -8.83 -0.04 -22.04
CA ARG A 391 -9.73 1.10 -22.40
C ARG A 391 -10.57 1.55 -21.21
N THR A 392 -11.08 0.60 -20.42
CA THR A 392 -11.84 0.91 -19.21
C THR A 392 -10.96 1.59 -18.16
N ALA A 393 -9.74 1.11 -17.95
CA ALA A 393 -8.78 1.70 -17.00
C ALA A 393 -8.45 3.15 -17.39
N ARG A 394 -8.12 3.42 -18.68
CA ARG A 394 -7.88 4.78 -19.17
C ARG A 394 -9.07 5.70 -18.90
N LYS A 395 -10.30 5.25 -19.19
CA LYS A 395 -11.51 6.03 -18.94
C LYS A 395 -11.74 6.31 -17.44
N VAL A 396 -11.41 5.37 -16.57
CA VAL A 396 -11.50 5.57 -15.11
C VAL A 396 -10.47 6.60 -14.64
N MET A 397 -9.22 6.51 -15.12
CA MET A 397 -8.13 7.42 -14.77
C MET A 397 -8.42 8.84 -15.26
N SER A 398 -8.88 9.00 -16.51
CA SER A 398 -9.20 10.32 -17.07
C SER A 398 -10.29 11.07 -16.28
N ARG A 399 -11.25 10.36 -15.64
CA ARG A 399 -12.24 10.96 -14.74
C ARG A 399 -11.65 11.59 -13.47
N ARG A 400 -10.38 11.34 -13.19
CA ARG A 400 -9.60 11.94 -12.10
C ARG A 400 -8.50 12.88 -12.61
N GLY A 401 -8.51 13.20 -13.91
CA GLY A 401 -7.48 14.02 -14.53
C GLY A 401 -6.12 13.34 -14.65
N VAL A 402 -6.09 12.00 -14.62
CA VAL A 402 -4.88 11.19 -14.75
C VAL A 402 -4.94 10.43 -16.09
N GLU A 403 -3.86 10.46 -16.83
CA GLU A 403 -3.70 9.67 -18.05
C GLU A 403 -2.83 8.45 -17.77
N MET A 404 -3.22 7.29 -18.34
CA MET A 404 -2.40 6.09 -18.30
C MET A 404 -1.22 6.28 -19.23
N SER A 405 -0.01 6.17 -18.70
CA SER A 405 1.21 6.28 -19.52
C SER A 405 1.41 5.04 -20.40
N GLU A 406 2.30 5.17 -21.39
CA GLU A 406 2.68 4.02 -22.22
C GLU A 406 3.42 2.95 -21.39
N ALA A 407 4.25 3.36 -20.42
CA ALA A 407 4.93 2.43 -19.52
C ALA A 407 3.94 1.66 -18.65
N GLU A 408 2.90 2.32 -18.12
CA GLU A 408 1.83 1.63 -17.38
C GLU A 408 1.08 0.64 -18.27
N GLU A 409 0.79 0.99 -19.52
CA GLU A 409 0.16 0.05 -20.45
C GLU A 409 1.05 -1.17 -20.73
N ARG A 410 2.35 -0.94 -21.00
CA ARG A 410 3.34 -2.04 -21.18
C ARG A 410 3.40 -2.92 -19.94
N LEU A 411 3.38 -2.33 -18.74
CA LEU A 411 3.32 -3.08 -17.48
C LEU A 411 2.10 -3.99 -17.43
N TYR A 412 0.89 -3.49 -17.70
CA TYR A 412 -0.32 -4.32 -17.66
C TYR A 412 -0.32 -5.43 -18.72
N ARG A 413 0.21 -5.17 -19.92
CA ARG A 413 0.39 -6.17 -20.96
C ARG A 413 1.37 -7.27 -20.53
N TYR A 414 2.49 -6.89 -19.93
CA TYR A 414 3.45 -7.83 -19.35
C TYR A 414 2.83 -8.69 -18.25
N LEU A 415 2.12 -8.07 -17.31
CA LEU A 415 1.47 -8.77 -16.19
C LEU A 415 0.36 -9.71 -16.67
N TYR A 416 -0.36 -9.35 -17.74
CA TYR A 416 -1.35 -10.22 -18.36
C TYR A 416 -0.73 -11.53 -18.84
N GLU A 417 0.41 -11.47 -19.50
CA GLU A 417 1.13 -12.69 -19.94
C GLU A 417 1.79 -13.42 -18.76
N ARG A 418 2.44 -12.70 -17.85
CA ARG A 418 3.09 -13.30 -16.65
C ARG A 418 2.11 -14.10 -15.79
N THR A 419 0.87 -13.64 -15.64
CA THR A 419 -0.17 -14.31 -14.82
C THR A 419 -1.01 -15.31 -15.61
N ARG A 420 -0.73 -15.52 -16.90
CA ARG A 420 -1.55 -16.32 -17.81
C ARG A 420 -1.74 -17.76 -17.35
N GLN A 421 -0.67 -18.44 -16.96
CA GLN A 421 -0.72 -19.85 -16.61
C GLN A 421 -1.69 -20.12 -15.44
N GLU A 422 -1.59 -19.35 -14.37
CA GLU A 422 -2.45 -19.46 -13.21
C GLU A 422 -3.90 -19.11 -13.57
N ARG A 423 -4.11 -18.02 -14.29
CA ARG A 423 -5.43 -17.57 -14.75
C ARG A 423 -6.12 -18.66 -15.58
N GLU A 424 -5.46 -19.22 -16.57
CA GLU A 424 -6.04 -20.24 -17.43
C GLU A 424 -6.34 -21.54 -16.68
N ARG A 425 -5.47 -21.94 -15.74
CA ARG A 425 -5.71 -23.10 -14.86
C ARG A 425 -7.00 -22.93 -14.07
N LEU A 426 -7.20 -21.79 -13.44
CA LEU A 426 -8.39 -21.51 -12.61
C LEU A 426 -9.66 -21.35 -13.46
N ILE A 427 -9.58 -20.66 -14.61
CA ILE A 427 -10.70 -20.58 -15.55
C ILE A 427 -11.17 -21.99 -15.96
N LYS A 428 -10.24 -22.90 -16.27
CA LYS A 428 -10.57 -24.28 -16.63
C LYS A 428 -11.26 -25.05 -15.49
N ILE A 429 -10.81 -24.87 -14.25
CA ILE A 429 -11.42 -25.48 -13.06
C ILE A 429 -12.85 -24.95 -12.85
N TYR A 430 -13.04 -23.63 -12.88
CA TYR A 430 -14.34 -23.00 -12.60
C TYR A 430 -15.37 -23.17 -13.74
N ARG A 431 -14.93 -23.43 -14.98
CA ARG A 431 -15.86 -23.80 -16.07
C ARG A 431 -16.51 -25.16 -15.87
N LYS A 432 -15.84 -26.09 -15.18
CA LYS A 432 -16.34 -27.46 -14.94
C LYS A 432 -17.24 -27.58 -13.72
N ARG A 433 -17.23 -26.58 -12.82
CA ARG A 433 -18.11 -26.59 -11.64
C ARG A 433 -19.57 -26.39 -12.08
N ARG A 434 -20.43 -27.33 -11.65
CA ARG A 434 -21.88 -27.18 -11.68
C ARG A 434 -22.27 -26.52 -10.35
N TRP A 435 -22.98 -25.41 -10.43
CA TRP A 435 -23.51 -24.65 -9.28
C TRP A 435 -24.99 -24.95 -9.15
#